data_169b86c9373dae6bb03dfdd3952bdbec
#
_entry.id   169b86c9373dae6bb03dfdd3952bdbec
#
_cell.length_a   1.000
_cell.length_b   1.000
_cell.length_c   1.000
_cell.angle_alpha   90.00
_cell.angle_beta   90.00
_cell.angle_gamma   90.00
#
_symmetry.space_group_name_H-M   'P 1'
#
loop_
_entity.id
_entity.type
_entity.pdbx_description
1 polymer ?
#
loop_
_entity_poly.entity_id
_entity_poly.type
_entity_poly.pdbx_seq_one_letter_code
_entity_poly.pdbx_strand_id
1 'polypeptide(L)'
;MKRVLGIAFLFALTHAAAAQVDRFYGEPVELKSNFIYFTSWQYVRQGSFGWKVDIAADATEAEKNVGAWLEGDGTRPAKFETYDMPRGIRLVAQQAEKVPFQPGQIAATVFDEGKYKAWYTIGATPDPEPFSSKDKILPGYNSHIAYAESADAVTWTFPKLGLIEYAGNKDNNIVFRGDLNGSVRGFHGGTVFVDPSSTDERYKMFYLGIITDEEWDAFAAKYPGEVDTMARRTDVGGFRCVVGVFGAVSPDGFNWTSLPEPLMVQHADTQNVCYYDPNRKEYVAIVRGWQVNQKAPGFEKENIDSWIGVGRRSIARSTSKDFRHFSKPEIIVTTGADMAPSHLFYTNCATTLPNIPDNYVMLPWIWELESDGGATWLLSSPDGDVWSRVPGGPVVELGAVGAPDGGYVVCSGNLLDYAGDKWGINYGAQPIPHKYPGRAFDKRKGLFPGVQGVGGIATWPKGRLVALQCDEEGEFATVAVVPRGERIRINASVKPSGYIKTQVRTFGGGVIEGRTFDAADRIIGDGLQLPVTWNADDKLNHNGAPVILAFKLRQAKLFGIEFY
;
A
#
# COMPACT_ATOMS: atom_id res chain seq x y z
N MET A 1 -3.97 61.59 27.51
CA MET A 1 -5.29 60.95 27.54
C MET A 1 -5.68 60.55 26.13
N LYS A 2 -5.40 59.32 25.74
CA LYS A 2 -5.91 58.70 24.52
C LYS A 2 -6.62 57.39 24.94
N ARG A 3 -7.94 57.40 24.78
CA ARG A 3 -8.78 56.21 25.03
C ARG A 3 -8.59 55.26 23.90
N VAL A 4 -8.14 54.06 24.20
CA VAL A 4 -8.17 52.89 23.30
C VAL A 4 -9.53 52.25 23.49
N LEU A 5 -10.36 52.29 22.45
CA LEU A 5 -11.60 51.50 22.36
C LEU A 5 -11.20 50.08 22.03
N GLY A 6 -11.35 49.19 22.99
CA GLY A 6 -11.31 47.76 22.76
C GLY A 6 -12.64 47.32 22.18
N ILE A 7 -12.63 46.87 20.94
CA ILE A 7 -13.76 46.13 20.32
C ILE A 7 -13.72 44.71 20.84
N ALA A 8 -14.57 44.43 21.82
CA ALA A 8 -14.85 43.05 22.22
C ALA A 8 -15.76 42.41 21.16
N PHE A 9 -15.22 41.53 20.35
CA PHE A 9 -16.02 40.59 19.55
C PHE A 9 -16.69 39.62 20.52
N LEU A 10 -17.94 39.86 20.85
CA LEU A 10 -18.82 38.88 21.45
C LEU A 10 -19.12 37.85 20.38
N PHE A 11 -18.39 36.72 20.40
CA PHE A 11 -18.87 35.49 19.79
C PHE A 11 -20.09 35.05 20.61
N ALA A 12 -21.27 35.39 20.12
CA ALA A 12 -22.49 34.72 20.53
C ALA A 12 -22.37 33.26 20.05
N LEU A 13 -21.77 32.43 20.88
CA LEU A 13 -21.97 30.99 20.84
C LEU A 13 -23.47 30.77 21.11
N THR A 14 -24.26 30.69 20.04
CA THR A 14 -25.53 29.99 20.11
C THR A 14 -25.18 28.57 20.55
N HIS A 15 -25.32 28.32 21.81
CA HIS A 15 -25.45 26.97 22.33
C HIS A 15 -26.77 26.42 21.78
N ALA A 16 -26.81 26.04 20.52
CA ALA A 16 -27.60 24.88 20.16
C ALA A 16 -27.18 23.84 21.20
N ALA A 17 -28.13 23.30 21.94
CA ALA A 17 -27.86 22.25 22.91
C ALA A 17 -26.95 21.24 22.22
N ALA A 18 -25.66 21.35 22.49
CA ALA A 18 -24.69 20.39 22.03
C ALA A 18 -25.19 19.11 22.67
N ALA A 19 -25.76 18.24 21.84
CA ALA A 19 -25.97 16.86 22.23
C ALA A 19 -24.67 16.48 22.89
N GLN A 20 -24.73 16.05 24.12
CA GLN A 20 -23.57 15.73 24.94
C GLN A 20 -22.73 14.78 24.09
N VAL A 21 -21.66 15.32 23.50
CA VAL A 21 -20.79 14.53 22.62
C VAL A 21 -20.22 13.47 23.53
N ASP A 22 -20.74 12.26 23.38
CA ASP A 22 -20.23 11.13 24.11
C ASP A 22 -18.75 11.00 23.72
N ARG A 23 -17.86 11.33 24.66
CA ARG A 23 -16.41 11.30 24.44
C ARG A 23 -15.88 9.95 23.96
N PHE A 24 -16.74 8.92 23.93
CA PHE A 24 -16.44 7.61 23.36
C PHE A 24 -16.65 7.52 21.84
N TYR A 25 -17.27 8.52 21.20
CA TYR A 25 -17.50 8.50 19.76
C TYR A 25 -16.35 9.15 18.95
N GLY A 26 -15.50 9.91 19.58
CA GLY A 26 -14.42 10.64 18.91
C GLY A 26 -14.94 11.75 17.98
N GLU A 27 -14.06 12.28 17.14
CA GLU A 27 -14.43 13.28 16.13
C GLU A 27 -14.88 12.59 14.84
N PRO A 28 -15.81 13.20 14.07
CA PRO A 28 -16.23 12.67 12.79
C PRO A 28 -15.08 12.69 11.78
N VAL A 29 -14.96 11.62 11.01
CA VAL A 29 -13.98 11.51 9.93
C VAL A 29 -14.55 12.16 8.66
N GLU A 30 -13.82 13.11 8.09
CA GLU A 30 -14.11 13.63 6.78
C GLU A 30 -13.55 12.69 5.72
N LEU A 31 -14.44 12.06 4.94
CA LEU A 31 -14.04 11.16 3.87
C LEU A 31 -13.40 11.94 2.71
N LYS A 32 -12.27 11.48 2.20
CA LYS A 32 -11.60 12.07 1.03
C LYS A 32 -12.16 11.56 -0.29
N SER A 33 -12.93 10.49 -0.26
CA SER A 33 -13.64 9.92 -1.40
C SER A 33 -15.08 9.57 -1.03
N ASN A 34 -15.89 9.18 -2.01
CA ASN A 34 -17.23 8.69 -1.74
C ASN A 34 -17.27 7.26 -1.19
N PHE A 35 -16.11 6.65 -0.99
CA PHE A 35 -16.00 5.23 -0.64
C PHE A 35 -15.37 5.03 0.73
N ILE A 36 -15.84 4.02 1.43
CA ILE A 36 -15.15 3.38 2.55
C ILE A 36 -14.82 1.95 2.10
N TYR A 37 -13.53 1.58 2.13
CA TYR A 37 -13.09 0.20 1.97
C TYR A 37 -12.43 -0.29 3.25
N PHE A 38 -12.67 -1.54 3.60
CA PHE A 38 -12.23 -2.13 4.86
C PHE A 38 -10.87 -2.84 4.68
N THR A 39 -9.83 -2.09 4.33
CA THR A 39 -8.46 -2.65 4.25
C THR A 39 -7.81 -2.78 5.62
N SER A 40 -8.30 -2.04 6.61
CA SER A 40 -7.89 -2.04 8.01
C SER A 40 -9.10 -1.78 8.91
N TRP A 41 -8.87 -1.71 10.22
CA TRP A 41 -9.92 -1.38 11.19
C TRP A 41 -10.22 0.12 11.31
N GLN A 42 -9.59 1.00 10.52
CA GLN A 42 -9.70 2.45 10.68
C GLN A 42 -11.13 3.01 10.65
N TYR A 43 -12.03 2.39 9.90
CA TYR A 43 -13.43 2.80 9.82
C TYR A 43 -14.36 1.96 10.70
N VAL A 44 -13.85 0.98 11.41
CA VAL A 44 -14.63 0.13 12.33
C VAL A 44 -14.43 0.65 13.74
N ARG A 45 -15.52 0.97 14.39
CA ARG A 45 -15.51 1.41 15.78
C ARG A 45 -15.07 0.26 16.68
N GLN A 46 -14.15 0.53 17.60
CA GLN A 46 -13.68 -0.47 18.56
C GLN A 46 -14.71 -0.85 19.62
N GLY A 47 -15.79 -0.05 19.76
CA GLY A 47 -16.76 -0.17 20.82
C GLY A 47 -16.34 0.52 22.12
N SER A 48 -17.23 0.47 23.09
CA SER A 48 -17.00 0.99 24.43
C SER A 48 -17.63 0.06 25.48
N PHE A 49 -17.23 0.22 26.71
CA PHE A 49 -17.80 -0.55 27.83
C PHE A 49 -17.85 0.29 29.10
N GLY A 50 -18.62 -0.16 30.07
CA GLY A 50 -18.66 0.45 31.39
C GLY A 50 -19.43 -0.38 32.40
N TRP A 51 -19.25 -0.05 33.64
CA TRP A 51 -20.03 -0.56 34.73
C TRP A 51 -21.18 0.41 35.00
N LYS A 52 -22.41 -0.03 34.83
CA LYS A 52 -23.60 0.73 35.21
C LYS A 52 -24.07 0.27 36.58
N VAL A 53 -24.26 1.23 37.45
CA VAL A 53 -24.93 1.02 38.74
C VAL A 53 -26.41 1.41 38.56
N ASP A 54 -27.34 0.63 39.11
CA ASP A 54 -28.74 0.99 39.11
C ASP A 54 -28.91 2.32 39.86
N ILE A 55 -29.31 3.34 39.13
CA ILE A 55 -29.58 4.65 39.70
C ILE A 55 -30.90 4.60 40.46
N ALA A 56 -30.91 5.06 41.70
CA ALA A 56 -32.14 5.12 42.49
C ALA A 56 -33.18 6.01 41.79
N ALA A 57 -34.45 5.64 41.91
CA ALA A 57 -35.55 6.39 41.26
C ALA A 57 -35.63 7.86 41.71
N ASP A 58 -35.09 8.15 42.89
CA ASP A 58 -35.00 9.46 43.50
C ASP A 58 -33.66 10.20 43.27
N ALA A 59 -32.78 9.65 42.45
CA ALA A 59 -31.50 10.27 42.13
C ALA A 59 -31.72 11.64 41.49
N THR A 60 -30.87 12.58 41.86
CA THR A 60 -30.84 13.92 41.25
C THR A 60 -30.44 13.85 39.77
N GLU A 61 -30.78 14.89 38.98
CA GLU A 61 -30.33 14.98 37.59
C GLU A 61 -28.79 15.01 37.46
N ALA A 62 -28.11 15.55 38.46
CA ALA A 62 -26.65 15.51 38.51
C ALA A 62 -26.13 14.07 38.68
N GLU A 63 -26.74 13.27 39.53
CA GLU A 63 -26.39 11.85 39.72
C GLU A 63 -26.75 11.02 38.50
N LYS A 64 -27.86 11.31 37.82
CA LYS A 64 -28.22 10.69 36.55
C LYS A 64 -27.23 11.06 35.41
N ASN A 65 -26.75 12.29 35.40
CA ASN A 65 -25.83 12.82 34.38
C ASN A 65 -24.33 12.50 34.63
N VAL A 66 -23.91 12.42 35.87
CA VAL A 66 -22.56 11.95 36.24
C VAL A 66 -22.46 10.44 35.95
N GLY A 67 -23.57 9.90 35.62
CA GLY A 67 -23.66 8.57 35.06
C GLY A 67 -23.07 7.54 35.99
N ALA A 68 -23.73 6.52 36.07
CA ALA A 68 -23.36 5.23 36.59
C ALA A 68 -21.91 4.74 36.29
N TRP A 69 -21.07 5.58 35.76
CA TRP A 69 -19.67 5.29 35.36
C TRP A 69 -18.67 5.49 36.49
N LEU A 70 -19.04 6.29 37.45
CA LEU A 70 -18.11 6.66 38.48
C LEU A 70 -18.61 6.05 39.80
N GLU A 71 -17.82 5.11 40.25
CA GLU A 71 -17.79 4.81 41.68
C GLU A 71 -19.12 4.36 42.25
N GLY A 72 -19.51 3.16 41.87
CA GLY A 72 -20.38 2.43 42.81
C GLY A 72 -19.68 2.53 44.16
N ASP A 73 -20.39 3.04 45.16
CA ASP A 73 -19.96 3.07 46.56
C ASP A 73 -19.69 1.66 47.13
N GLY A 74 -19.64 0.67 46.25
CA GLY A 74 -19.47 -0.75 46.57
C GLY A 74 -20.72 -1.39 47.20
N THR A 75 -21.78 -0.63 47.39
CA THR A 75 -23.02 -1.11 48.06
C THR A 75 -24.10 -1.49 47.06
N ARG A 76 -24.03 -1.02 45.83
CA ARG A 76 -25.02 -1.31 44.76
C ARG A 76 -24.49 -2.31 43.76
N PRO A 77 -25.31 -3.24 43.25
CA PRO A 77 -24.92 -4.12 42.17
C PRO A 77 -24.57 -3.31 40.93
N ALA A 78 -23.43 -3.59 40.34
CA ALA A 78 -23.02 -3.00 39.05
C ALA A 78 -23.15 -4.04 37.96
N LYS A 79 -23.68 -3.61 36.80
CA LYS A 79 -23.78 -4.42 35.60
C LYS A 79 -22.76 -3.94 34.56
N PHE A 80 -21.92 -4.85 34.07
CA PHE A 80 -21.04 -4.56 32.98
C PHE A 80 -21.81 -4.52 31.67
N GLU A 81 -21.71 -3.41 30.95
CA GLU A 81 -22.37 -3.25 29.66
C GLU A 81 -21.33 -2.88 28.58
N THR A 82 -21.56 -3.36 27.38
CA THR A 82 -20.75 -3.07 26.21
C THR A 82 -21.60 -2.42 25.13
N TYR A 83 -21.01 -1.46 24.41
CA TYR A 83 -21.68 -0.71 23.34
C TYR A 83 -20.85 -0.79 22.08
N ASP A 84 -21.50 -1.07 20.94
CA ASP A 84 -20.91 -1.11 19.60
C ASP A 84 -19.63 -1.96 19.49
N MET A 85 -19.48 -2.97 20.33
CA MET A 85 -18.37 -3.92 20.23
C MET A 85 -18.49 -4.73 18.95
N PRO A 86 -17.50 -4.67 18.04
CA PRO A 86 -17.50 -5.53 16.86
C PRO A 86 -17.51 -7.00 17.28
N ARG A 87 -18.39 -7.80 16.69
CA ARG A 87 -18.52 -9.22 17.01
C ARG A 87 -18.73 -10.04 15.75
N GLY A 88 -18.18 -11.25 15.70
CA GLY A 88 -18.39 -12.21 14.63
C GLY A 88 -17.89 -11.76 13.26
N ILE A 89 -17.02 -10.76 13.20
CA ILE A 89 -16.41 -10.26 11.96
C ILE A 89 -14.89 -10.36 12.01
N ARG A 90 -14.29 -10.49 10.83
CA ARG A 90 -12.83 -10.47 10.67
C ARG A 90 -12.45 -9.86 9.32
N LEU A 91 -11.28 -9.25 9.25
CA LEU A 91 -10.69 -8.83 7.98
C LEU A 91 -10.08 -10.03 7.27
N VAL A 92 -10.36 -10.19 5.98
CA VAL A 92 -9.85 -11.30 5.17
C VAL A 92 -9.44 -10.79 3.80
N ALA A 93 -8.14 -10.88 3.50
CA ALA A 93 -7.61 -10.61 2.17
C ALA A 93 -8.19 -11.61 1.17
N GLN A 94 -8.52 -11.13 -0.03
CA GLN A 94 -9.11 -11.95 -1.08
C GLN A 94 -8.06 -12.31 -2.12
N GLN A 95 -8.13 -13.51 -2.65
CA GLN A 95 -7.23 -13.99 -3.68
C GLN A 95 -7.57 -13.37 -5.03
N ALA A 96 -6.52 -13.09 -5.82
CA ALA A 96 -6.64 -12.60 -7.18
C ALA A 96 -6.93 -13.72 -8.18
N GLU A 97 -7.60 -13.36 -9.24
CA GLU A 97 -7.55 -14.08 -10.50
C GLU A 97 -6.28 -13.66 -11.27
N LYS A 98 -5.49 -14.64 -11.73
CA LYS A 98 -4.30 -14.38 -12.55
C LYS A 98 -4.65 -14.40 -14.03
N VAL A 99 -4.47 -13.27 -14.70
CA VAL A 99 -4.68 -13.12 -16.15
C VAL A 99 -3.31 -13.01 -16.81
N PRO A 100 -2.89 -13.97 -17.65
CA PRO A 100 -1.63 -13.89 -18.38
C PRO A 100 -1.60 -12.64 -19.28
N PHE A 101 -0.49 -11.94 -19.26
CA PHE A 101 -0.30 -10.72 -20.01
C PHE A 101 1.16 -10.54 -20.45
N GLN A 102 1.37 -10.00 -21.63
CA GLN A 102 2.69 -9.53 -22.07
C GLN A 102 2.61 -8.01 -22.27
N PRO A 103 3.59 -7.24 -21.88
CA PRO A 103 5.04 -7.46 -22.01
C PRO A 103 5.76 -7.51 -20.67
N GLY A 104 6.83 -8.31 -20.55
CA GLY A 104 7.94 -8.20 -19.60
C GLY A 104 7.65 -7.78 -18.14
N GLN A 105 8.72 -7.56 -17.41
CA GLN A 105 8.62 -7.10 -16.02
C GLN A 105 8.31 -5.60 -15.98
N ILE A 106 7.09 -5.26 -15.59
CA ILE A 106 6.66 -3.86 -15.47
C ILE A 106 7.28 -3.23 -14.21
N ALA A 107 7.94 -2.09 -14.38
CA ALA A 107 8.47 -1.29 -13.29
C ALA A 107 7.39 -0.38 -12.69
N ALA A 108 6.55 0.22 -13.54
CA ALA A 108 5.44 1.07 -13.11
C ALA A 108 4.34 1.12 -14.16
N THR A 109 3.11 1.28 -13.70
CA THR A 109 1.95 1.63 -14.54
C THR A 109 1.20 2.76 -13.87
N VAL A 110 0.87 3.80 -14.61
CA VAL A 110 0.07 4.93 -14.13
C VAL A 110 -1.06 5.25 -15.10
N PHE A 111 -2.17 5.78 -14.58
CA PHE A 111 -3.21 6.38 -15.42
C PHE A 111 -3.01 7.88 -15.40
N ASP A 112 -2.72 8.46 -16.56
CA ASP A 112 -2.47 9.88 -16.69
C ASP A 112 -2.84 10.38 -18.10
N GLU A 113 -3.37 11.61 -18.20
CA GLU A 113 -3.83 12.22 -19.45
C GLU A 113 -4.79 11.32 -20.24
N GLY A 114 -5.68 10.63 -19.54
CA GLY A 114 -6.73 9.81 -20.13
C GLY A 114 -6.29 8.44 -20.66
N LYS A 115 -5.06 8.01 -20.39
CA LYS A 115 -4.54 6.70 -20.79
C LYS A 115 -3.64 6.08 -19.73
N TYR A 116 -3.48 4.76 -19.81
CA TYR A 116 -2.50 4.02 -19.03
C TYR A 116 -1.14 4.12 -19.72
N LYS A 117 -0.10 4.43 -18.93
CA LYS A 117 1.28 4.52 -19.35
C LYS A 117 2.07 3.51 -18.54
N ALA A 118 2.87 2.67 -19.18
CA ALA A 118 3.69 1.66 -18.52
C ALA A 118 5.16 1.82 -18.89
N TRP A 119 6.01 1.74 -17.87
CA TRP A 119 7.47 1.63 -18.02
C TRP A 119 7.85 0.22 -17.58
N TYR A 120 8.56 -0.49 -18.44
CA TYR A 120 8.95 -1.87 -18.19
C TYR A 120 10.43 -2.10 -18.50
N THR A 121 11.02 -3.04 -17.77
CA THR A 121 12.41 -3.39 -17.95
C THR A 121 12.58 -4.32 -19.15
N ILE A 122 13.56 -4.01 -19.97
CA ILE A 122 14.10 -4.93 -20.97
C ILE A 122 15.50 -5.35 -20.52
N GLY A 123 15.82 -6.64 -20.70
CA GLY A 123 17.17 -7.14 -20.44
C GLY A 123 18.16 -6.43 -21.36
N ALA A 124 19.25 -5.94 -20.81
CA ALA A 124 20.34 -5.49 -21.65
C ALA A 124 20.87 -6.69 -22.42
N THR A 125 20.89 -6.59 -23.72
CA THR A 125 21.85 -7.35 -24.50
C THR A 125 23.23 -6.91 -24.06
N PRO A 126 24.27 -7.73 -24.20
CA PRO A 126 25.60 -7.28 -23.94
C PRO A 126 25.87 -6.04 -24.81
N ASP A 127 25.69 -4.86 -24.22
CA ASP A 127 26.21 -3.62 -24.75
C ASP A 127 27.73 -3.79 -24.74
N PRO A 128 28.43 -3.67 -25.87
CA PRO A 128 29.85 -3.92 -25.91
C PRO A 128 30.68 -2.97 -25.05
N GLU A 129 30.11 -1.89 -24.53
CA GLU A 129 30.78 -0.92 -23.68
C GLU A 129 30.07 -0.75 -22.32
N PRO A 130 30.07 -1.76 -21.46
CA PRO A 130 29.76 -1.53 -20.07
C PRO A 130 30.92 -0.77 -19.41
N PHE A 131 30.69 -0.11 -18.30
CA PHE A 131 31.62 0.45 -17.36
C PHE A 131 33.04 -0.10 -17.48
N SER A 132 34.05 0.80 -17.37
CA SER A 132 35.46 0.46 -17.48
C SER A 132 35.77 -0.87 -16.81
N SER A 133 36.76 -1.59 -17.33
CA SER A 133 37.16 -2.95 -16.96
C SER A 133 37.41 -3.22 -15.45
N LYS A 134 37.32 -2.19 -14.62
CA LYS A 134 37.42 -2.30 -13.16
C LYS A 134 36.07 -2.51 -12.46
N ASP A 135 34.96 -2.08 -13.09
CA ASP A 135 33.64 -2.08 -12.48
C ASP A 135 32.68 -2.92 -13.34
N LYS A 136 32.77 -4.24 -13.18
CA LYS A 136 31.85 -5.14 -13.86
C LYS A 136 30.44 -4.91 -13.27
N ILE A 137 29.52 -4.46 -14.12
CA ILE A 137 28.10 -4.34 -13.75
C ILE A 137 27.59 -5.73 -13.39
N LEU A 138 26.97 -5.83 -12.21
CA LEU A 138 26.31 -7.07 -11.82
C LEU A 138 25.18 -7.40 -12.81
N PRO A 139 25.04 -8.66 -13.23
CA PRO A 139 23.93 -9.08 -14.05
C PRO A 139 22.59 -8.67 -13.42
N GLY A 140 21.74 -7.97 -14.18
CA GLY A 140 20.46 -7.45 -13.72
C GLY A 140 20.46 -5.95 -13.34
N TYR A 141 21.62 -5.31 -13.20
CA TYR A 141 21.70 -3.86 -12.93
C TYR A 141 21.79 -3.02 -14.21
N ASN A 142 21.97 -3.62 -15.35
CA ASN A 142 22.10 -2.98 -16.64
C ASN A 142 20.80 -2.99 -17.48
N SER A 143 19.65 -3.15 -16.86
CA SER A 143 18.37 -3.10 -17.57
C SER A 143 18.10 -1.71 -18.14
N HIS A 144 17.42 -1.68 -19.28
CA HIS A 144 16.88 -0.46 -19.87
C HIS A 144 15.38 -0.36 -19.57
N ILE A 145 14.84 0.83 -19.69
CA ILE A 145 13.41 1.10 -19.53
C ILE A 145 12.82 1.39 -20.90
N ALA A 146 11.81 0.62 -21.26
CA ALA A 146 10.96 0.81 -22.41
C ALA A 146 9.57 1.28 -21.99
N TYR A 147 8.83 1.86 -22.95
CA TYR A 147 7.52 2.45 -22.72
C TYR A 147 6.43 1.75 -23.51
N ALA A 148 5.25 1.65 -22.90
CA ALA A 148 4.03 1.22 -23.58
C ALA A 148 2.85 2.05 -23.08
N GLU A 149 1.78 2.12 -23.89
CA GLU A 149 0.55 2.82 -23.53
C GLU A 149 -0.70 2.03 -23.90
N SER A 150 -1.79 2.29 -23.18
CA SER A 150 -3.06 1.62 -23.36
C SER A 150 -4.24 2.53 -23.03
N ALA A 151 -5.36 2.34 -23.70
CA ALA A 151 -6.62 3.01 -23.37
C ALA A 151 -7.40 2.27 -22.26
N ASP A 152 -7.17 0.97 -22.09
CA ASP A 152 -7.99 0.07 -21.27
C ASP A 152 -7.19 -0.79 -20.26
N ALA A 153 -5.86 -0.60 -20.18
CA ALA A 153 -4.90 -1.40 -19.45
C ALA A 153 -4.82 -2.89 -19.88
N VAL A 154 -5.51 -3.27 -20.93
CA VAL A 154 -5.58 -4.63 -21.49
C VAL A 154 -4.82 -4.72 -22.81
N THR A 155 -5.13 -3.81 -23.72
CA THR A 155 -4.53 -3.75 -25.06
C THR A 155 -3.42 -2.70 -25.09
N TRP A 156 -2.18 -3.14 -25.24
CA TRP A 156 -1.02 -2.26 -25.16
C TRP A 156 -0.42 -1.97 -26.52
N THR A 157 -0.05 -0.71 -26.72
CA THR A 157 0.68 -0.22 -27.88
C THR A 157 2.14 0.07 -27.50
N PHE A 158 3.05 -0.30 -28.36
CA PHE A 158 4.50 -0.11 -28.20
C PHE A 158 4.99 0.88 -29.26
N PRO A 159 4.99 2.20 -28.96
CA PRO A 159 5.32 3.21 -29.95
C PRO A 159 6.81 3.16 -30.29
N LYS A 160 7.13 3.31 -31.57
CA LYS A 160 8.50 3.45 -32.03
C LYS A 160 8.97 4.90 -31.81
N LEU A 161 9.63 5.14 -30.69
CA LEU A 161 10.00 6.49 -30.24
C LEU A 161 11.30 7.00 -30.85
N GLY A 162 12.23 6.10 -31.22
CA GLY A 162 13.48 6.47 -31.88
C GLY A 162 14.49 7.24 -31.01
N LEU A 163 14.30 7.23 -29.68
CA LEU A 163 15.09 8.05 -28.76
C LEU A 163 16.48 7.47 -28.51
N ILE A 164 16.55 6.17 -28.30
CA ILE A 164 17.75 5.46 -27.87
C ILE A 164 18.13 4.40 -28.90
N GLU A 165 19.37 4.39 -29.32
CA GLU A 165 19.91 3.33 -30.15
C GLU A 165 20.16 2.08 -29.33
N TYR A 166 19.63 0.93 -29.80
CA TYR A 166 19.78 -0.35 -29.17
C TYR A 166 19.93 -1.46 -30.22
N ALA A 167 20.90 -2.34 -30.05
CA ALA A 167 21.19 -3.41 -30.99
C ALA A 167 21.32 -2.94 -32.46
N GLY A 168 21.93 -1.77 -32.68
CA GLY A 168 22.19 -1.22 -34.01
C GLY A 168 21.02 -0.51 -34.68
N ASN A 169 19.91 -0.26 -34.00
CA ASN A 169 18.79 0.48 -34.55
C ASN A 169 18.05 1.35 -33.51
N LYS A 170 17.28 2.31 -34.01
CA LYS A 170 16.43 3.18 -33.20
C LYS A 170 14.93 2.85 -33.32
N ASP A 171 14.59 1.79 -34.01
CA ASP A 171 13.20 1.38 -34.23
C ASP A 171 12.65 0.64 -32.98
N ASN A 172 12.66 1.34 -31.87
CA ASN A 172 12.29 0.80 -30.56
C ASN A 172 11.57 1.84 -29.69
N ASN A 173 11.12 1.41 -28.52
CA ASN A 173 10.39 2.21 -27.53
C ASN A 173 11.18 2.39 -26.22
N ILE A 174 12.52 2.30 -26.29
CA ILE A 174 13.39 2.52 -25.13
C ILE A 174 13.44 4.01 -24.83
N VAL A 175 13.24 4.35 -23.55
CA VAL A 175 13.19 5.74 -23.09
C VAL A 175 14.29 6.07 -22.08
N PHE A 176 14.92 5.06 -21.46
CA PHE A 176 15.92 5.32 -20.43
C PHE A 176 16.94 4.18 -20.29
N ARG A 177 18.23 4.54 -20.07
CA ARG A 177 19.33 3.60 -19.81
C ARG A 177 20.05 3.86 -18.47
N GLY A 178 19.68 4.91 -17.75
CA GLY A 178 20.40 5.33 -16.56
C GLY A 178 21.71 6.07 -16.86
N ASP A 179 21.77 6.81 -17.97
CA ASP A 179 22.95 7.59 -18.33
C ASP A 179 23.17 8.75 -17.36
N LEU A 180 24.36 8.87 -16.82
CA LEU A 180 24.77 9.96 -15.96
C LEU A 180 26.26 10.26 -16.16
N ASN A 181 26.60 11.53 -16.40
CA ASN A 181 28.00 12.00 -16.59
C ASN A 181 28.79 11.18 -17.64
N GLY A 182 28.12 10.80 -18.74
CA GLY A 182 28.74 10.03 -19.82
C GLY A 182 28.94 8.54 -19.55
N SER A 183 28.40 8.03 -18.43
CA SER A 183 28.45 6.63 -18.07
C SER A 183 27.02 6.06 -17.91
N VAL A 184 26.80 4.80 -18.28
CA VAL A 184 25.58 4.08 -18.05
C VAL A 184 25.58 3.54 -16.62
N ARG A 185 24.68 4.02 -15.77
CA ARG A 185 24.54 3.57 -14.37
C ARG A 185 23.63 2.37 -14.21
N GLY A 186 22.92 2.05 -15.28
CA GLY A 186 21.92 1.01 -15.31
C GLY A 186 20.64 1.40 -14.57
N PHE A 187 19.70 0.47 -14.56
CA PHE A 187 18.42 0.58 -13.85
C PHE A 187 18.12 -0.75 -13.18
N HIS A 188 17.81 -0.71 -11.90
CA HIS A 188 17.39 -1.91 -11.17
C HIS A 188 16.29 -1.58 -10.16
N GLY A 189 15.24 -2.40 -10.14
CA GLY A 189 14.21 -2.40 -9.12
C GLY A 189 13.55 -1.04 -8.87
N GLY A 190 13.39 -0.21 -9.90
CA GLY A 190 12.86 1.14 -9.75
C GLY A 190 11.39 1.28 -10.07
N THR A 191 10.88 2.49 -9.88
CA THR A 191 9.51 2.90 -10.18
C THR A 191 9.47 4.22 -10.94
N VAL A 192 8.36 4.47 -11.61
CA VAL A 192 7.99 5.77 -12.20
C VAL A 192 6.65 6.19 -11.59
N PHE A 193 6.53 7.47 -11.25
CA PHE A 193 5.29 8.04 -10.73
C PHE A 193 5.04 9.44 -11.28
N VAL A 194 3.80 9.90 -11.18
CA VAL A 194 3.38 11.25 -11.55
C VAL A 194 3.45 12.15 -10.33
N ASP A 195 4.11 13.30 -10.50
CA ASP A 195 4.09 14.40 -9.54
C ASP A 195 3.15 15.50 -10.03
N PRO A 196 1.93 15.61 -9.48
CA PRO A 196 0.96 16.60 -9.93
C PRO A 196 1.34 18.04 -9.55
N SER A 197 2.35 18.23 -8.71
CA SER A 197 2.80 19.56 -8.26
C SER A 197 3.80 20.21 -9.21
N SER A 198 4.30 19.48 -10.22
CA SER A 198 5.29 19.98 -11.17
C SER A 198 4.85 19.69 -12.61
N THR A 199 5.05 20.67 -13.50
CA THR A 199 4.83 20.51 -14.95
C THR A 199 6.12 20.07 -15.66
N ASP A 200 7.23 20.67 -15.30
CA ASP A 200 8.52 20.44 -15.97
C ASP A 200 9.17 19.12 -15.54
N GLU A 201 8.86 18.69 -14.31
CA GLU A 201 9.29 17.42 -13.75
C GLU A 201 8.08 16.54 -13.40
N ARG A 202 7.09 16.51 -14.26
CA ARG A 202 5.81 15.82 -14.03
C ARG A 202 5.98 14.34 -13.74
N TYR A 203 6.89 13.66 -14.45
CA TYR A 203 7.23 12.27 -14.20
C TYR A 203 8.55 12.18 -13.47
N LYS A 204 8.60 11.35 -12.46
CA LYS A 204 9.79 11.09 -11.68
C LYS A 204 10.09 9.59 -11.67
N MET A 205 11.36 9.26 -11.83
CA MET A 205 11.88 7.90 -11.79
C MET A 205 12.81 7.76 -10.59
N PHE A 206 12.64 6.70 -9.83
CA PHE A 206 13.42 6.39 -8.64
C PHE A 206 13.96 4.96 -8.79
N TYR A 207 15.27 4.78 -8.83
CA TYR A 207 15.88 3.49 -9.19
C TYR A 207 17.24 3.29 -8.54
N LEU A 208 17.63 2.03 -8.37
CA LEU A 208 18.98 1.66 -7.96
C LEU A 208 19.90 1.65 -9.18
N GLY A 209 21.08 2.25 -9.02
CA GLY A 209 22.15 2.27 -10.00
C GLY A 209 23.51 2.11 -9.34
N ILE A 210 24.55 2.03 -10.17
CA ILE A 210 25.94 1.93 -9.72
C ILE A 210 26.50 3.33 -9.49
N ILE A 211 27.18 3.53 -8.36
CA ILE A 211 27.93 4.76 -8.05
C ILE A 211 29.43 4.46 -7.99
N THR A 212 30.26 5.50 -8.14
CA THR A 212 31.69 5.38 -7.91
C THR A 212 32.01 5.51 -6.43
N ASP A 213 33.23 5.14 -6.05
CA ASP A 213 33.70 5.33 -4.67
C ASP A 213 33.76 6.80 -4.29
N GLU A 214 34.13 7.66 -5.22
CA GLU A 214 34.20 9.11 -5.03
C GLU A 214 32.80 9.69 -4.79
N GLU A 215 31.80 9.26 -5.53
CA GLU A 215 30.40 9.67 -5.32
C GLU A 215 29.87 9.19 -3.96
N TRP A 216 30.21 7.96 -3.54
CA TRP A 216 29.86 7.44 -2.24
C TRP A 216 30.51 8.26 -1.11
N ASP A 217 31.84 8.54 -1.24
CA ASP A 217 32.59 9.32 -0.26
C ASP A 217 32.09 10.77 -0.20
N ALA A 218 31.74 11.37 -1.34
CA ALA A 218 31.15 12.71 -1.40
C ALA A 218 29.78 12.78 -0.71
N PHE A 219 28.92 11.78 -0.96
CA PHE A 219 27.63 11.69 -0.29
C PHE A 219 27.79 11.50 1.23
N ALA A 220 28.68 10.61 1.66
CA ALA A 220 28.97 10.37 3.07
C ALA A 220 29.50 11.61 3.80
N ALA A 221 30.31 12.42 3.11
CA ALA A 221 30.80 13.68 3.65
C ALA A 221 29.72 14.75 3.75
N LYS A 222 28.81 14.80 2.76
CA LYS A 222 27.69 15.76 2.70
C LYS A 222 26.58 15.43 3.71
N TYR A 223 26.31 14.13 3.93
CA TYR A 223 25.25 13.61 4.79
C TYR A 223 25.79 12.58 5.79
N PRO A 224 26.53 13.02 6.84
CA PRO A 224 27.16 12.12 7.81
C PRO A 224 26.16 11.21 8.52
N GLY A 225 26.38 9.90 8.49
CA GLY A 225 25.55 8.91 9.17
C GLY A 225 24.31 8.46 8.38
N GLU A 226 24.10 8.99 7.16
CA GLU A 226 22.95 8.62 6.32
C GLU A 226 23.28 7.57 5.26
N VAL A 227 24.54 7.18 5.14
CA VAL A 227 24.94 6.12 4.20
C VAL A 227 24.70 4.74 4.79
N ASP A 228 24.22 3.84 3.98
CA ASP A 228 24.23 2.42 4.28
C ASP A 228 25.58 1.84 3.86
N THR A 229 26.38 1.40 4.85
CA THR A 229 27.69 0.79 4.60
C THR A 229 27.61 -0.46 3.72
N MET A 230 26.44 -1.06 3.63
CA MET A 230 26.13 -2.19 2.76
C MET A 230 26.11 -1.83 1.29
N ALA A 231 25.90 -0.56 0.97
CA ALA A 231 25.93 -0.05 -0.39
C ALA A 231 27.34 -0.07 -1.02
N ARG A 232 28.37 -0.30 -0.21
CA ARG A 232 29.77 -0.39 -0.65
C ARG A 232 30.35 -1.73 -0.20
N ARG A 233 30.21 -2.76 -0.99
CA ARG A 233 30.67 -4.10 -0.65
C ARG A 233 31.48 -4.76 -1.75
N THR A 234 32.33 -5.69 -1.36
CA THR A 234 32.91 -6.66 -2.28
C THR A 234 31.92 -7.81 -2.43
N ASP A 235 31.42 -8.01 -3.62
CA ASP A 235 30.39 -9.04 -3.84
C ASP A 235 30.99 -10.46 -3.86
N VAL A 236 30.12 -11.42 -3.67
CA VAL A 236 30.40 -12.83 -3.82
C VAL A 236 30.88 -13.12 -5.26
N GLY A 237 32.09 -13.60 -5.41
CA GLY A 237 32.71 -13.83 -6.73
C GLY A 237 33.78 -12.80 -7.11
N GLY A 238 34.15 -11.89 -6.20
CA GLY A 238 35.26 -10.95 -6.39
C GLY A 238 34.91 -9.67 -7.16
N PHE A 239 33.62 -9.40 -7.36
CA PHE A 239 33.16 -8.13 -7.92
C PHE A 239 32.89 -7.13 -6.80
N ARG A 240 33.46 -5.95 -6.93
CA ARG A 240 33.10 -4.82 -6.08
C ARG A 240 31.81 -4.21 -6.59
N CYS A 241 30.83 -4.04 -5.70
CA CYS A 241 29.56 -3.40 -6.01
C CYS A 241 29.40 -2.19 -5.10
N VAL A 242 29.34 -1.00 -5.70
CA VAL A 242 28.98 0.23 -5.01
C VAL A 242 27.69 0.72 -5.65
N VAL A 243 26.66 0.86 -4.85
CA VAL A 243 25.31 1.19 -5.34
C VAL A 243 24.73 2.39 -4.63
N GLY A 244 23.88 3.11 -5.31
CA GLY A 244 23.10 4.21 -4.79
C GLY A 244 21.72 4.25 -5.45
N VAL A 245 20.79 4.94 -4.84
CA VAL A 245 19.49 5.20 -5.42
C VAL A 245 19.52 6.54 -6.11
N PHE A 246 19.15 6.54 -7.38
CA PHE A 246 19.14 7.70 -8.26
C PHE A 246 17.73 8.15 -8.59
N GLY A 247 17.62 9.38 -9.07
CA GLY A 247 16.44 9.95 -9.67
C GLY A 247 16.65 10.36 -11.12
N ALA A 248 15.58 10.32 -11.88
CA ALA A 248 15.46 11.02 -13.15
C ALA A 248 14.11 11.70 -13.22
N VAL A 249 14.03 12.78 -13.98
CA VAL A 249 12.83 13.60 -14.15
C VAL A 249 12.51 13.78 -15.62
N SER A 250 11.21 13.93 -15.92
CA SER A 250 10.74 14.10 -17.30
C SER A 250 9.43 14.92 -17.31
N PRO A 251 9.23 15.80 -18.28
CA PRO A 251 7.95 16.49 -18.46
C PRO A 251 6.89 15.60 -19.12
N ASP A 252 7.28 14.59 -19.88
CA ASP A 252 6.42 13.82 -20.78
C ASP A 252 6.45 12.28 -20.57
N GLY A 253 7.41 11.79 -19.75
CA GLY A 253 7.61 10.36 -19.49
C GLY A 253 8.48 9.65 -20.56
N PHE A 254 8.98 10.36 -21.53
CA PHE A 254 9.86 9.85 -22.61
C PHE A 254 11.25 10.46 -22.55
N ASN A 255 11.34 11.78 -22.43
CA ASN A 255 12.58 12.52 -22.39
C ASN A 255 13.04 12.68 -20.94
N TRP A 256 13.98 11.83 -20.53
CA TRP A 256 14.43 11.76 -19.15
C TRP A 256 15.75 12.48 -18.94
N THR A 257 15.84 13.23 -17.85
CA THR A 257 17.08 13.85 -17.37
C THR A 257 17.44 13.19 -16.04
N SER A 258 18.60 12.52 -15.99
CA SER A 258 19.14 11.97 -14.74
C SER A 258 19.54 13.08 -13.78
N LEU A 259 19.22 12.92 -12.49
CA LEU A 259 19.69 13.84 -11.46
C LEU A 259 21.19 13.63 -11.20
N PRO A 260 21.94 14.71 -10.94
CA PRO A 260 23.40 14.66 -10.91
C PRO A 260 24.00 13.92 -9.70
N GLU A 261 23.24 13.80 -8.62
CA GLU A 261 23.67 13.16 -7.38
C GLU A 261 22.73 12.00 -7.02
N PRO A 262 23.20 10.96 -6.31
CA PRO A 262 22.31 9.96 -5.76
C PRO A 262 21.36 10.59 -4.75
N LEU A 263 20.11 10.15 -4.76
CA LEU A 263 19.06 10.61 -3.84
C LEU A 263 19.28 10.06 -2.43
N MET A 264 19.83 8.84 -2.34
CA MET A 264 20.28 8.19 -1.12
C MET A 264 21.34 7.14 -1.44
N VAL A 265 22.14 6.78 -0.47
CA VAL A 265 23.11 5.67 -0.56
C VAL A 265 22.62 4.53 0.33
N GLN A 266 21.83 3.65 -0.26
CA GLN A 266 21.17 2.51 0.38
C GLN A 266 21.34 1.26 -0.47
N HIS A 267 21.63 0.12 0.16
CA HIS A 267 21.63 -1.19 -0.51
C HIS A 267 20.21 -1.70 -0.71
N ALA A 268 19.51 -1.12 -1.66
CA ALA A 268 18.14 -1.41 -2.00
C ALA A 268 18.05 -2.22 -3.30
N ASP A 269 18.61 -3.44 -3.32
CA ASP A 269 18.82 -4.29 -4.49
C ASP A 269 17.56 -4.98 -5.03
N THR A 270 16.39 -4.48 -4.67
CA THR A 270 15.11 -4.99 -5.16
C THR A 270 14.15 -3.84 -5.36
N GLN A 271 12.88 -4.16 -5.56
CA GLN A 271 11.83 -3.20 -5.84
C GLN A 271 11.87 -1.97 -4.90
N ASN A 272 12.12 -0.82 -5.49
CA ASN A 272 12.09 0.48 -4.86
C ASN A 272 10.86 1.21 -5.36
N VAL A 273 9.98 1.62 -4.46
CA VAL A 273 8.78 2.39 -4.79
C VAL A 273 8.94 3.80 -4.27
N CYS A 274 8.58 4.77 -5.08
CA CYS A 274 8.50 6.17 -4.66
C CYS A 274 7.20 6.79 -5.19
N TYR A 275 6.61 7.69 -4.40
CA TYR A 275 5.43 8.44 -4.78
C TYR A 275 5.41 9.80 -4.08
N TYR A 276 4.61 10.73 -4.61
CA TYR A 276 4.32 11.99 -3.94
C TYR A 276 3.08 11.83 -3.06
N ASP A 277 3.21 12.17 -1.78
CA ASP A 277 2.09 12.19 -0.83
C ASP A 277 1.50 13.61 -0.76
N PRO A 278 0.33 13.88 -1.34
CA PRO A 278 -0.27 15.20 -1.34
C PRO A 278 -0.77 15.65 0.04
N ASN A 279 -1.02 14.70 0.95
CA ASN A 279 -1.49 15.01 2.30
C ASN A 279 -0.34 15.57 3.15
N ARG A 280 0.86 15.01 2.99
CA ARG A 280 2.08 15.39 3.72
C ARG A 280 2.95 16.37 2.94
N LYS A 281 2.66 16.55 1.65
CA LYS A 281 3.44 17.37 0.70
C LYS A 281 4.91 16.96 0.72
N GLU A 282 5.15 15.67 0.54
CA GLU A 282 6.48 15.08 0.51
C GLU A 282 6.55 13.89 -0.43
N TYR A 283 7.75 13.57 -0.88
CA TYR A 283 8.04 12.33 -1.57
C TYR A 283 8.33 11.24 -0.54
N VAL A 284 7.71 10.09 -0.72
CA VAL A 284 7.88 8.92 0.13
C VAL A 284 8.54 7.83 -0.68
N ALA A 285 9.67 7.34 -0.20
CA ALA A 285 10.35 6.18 -0.77
C ALA A 285 10.17 4.98 0.16
N ILE A 286 9.76 3.87 -0.42
CA ILE A 286 9.67 2.56 0.26
C ILE A 286 10.73 1.66 -0.38
N VAL A 287 11.71 1.30 0.41
CA VAL A 287 12.92 0.59 -0.03
C VAL A 287 13.19 -0.63 0.83
N ARG A 288 14.15 -1.44 0.44
CA ARG A 288 14.64 -2.52 1.28
C ARG A 288 15.34 -1.97 2.50
N GLY A 289 14.96 -2.48 3.69
CA GLY A 289 15.70 -2.35 4.93
C GLY A 289 16.32 -3.69 5.36
N TRP A 290 17.23 -3.61 6.31
CA TRP A 290 17.84 -4.76 6.92
C TRP A 290 17.75 -4.64 8.44
N GLN A 291 16.97 -5.51 9.04
CA GLN A 291 16.93 -5.62 10.48
C GLN A 291 18.07 -6.52 10.93
N VAL A 292 19.06 -5.92 11.60
CA VAL A 292 20.20 -6.63 12.19
C VAL A 292 20.27 -6.33 13.67
N ASN A 293 20.70 -7.30 14.46
CA ASN A 293 20.96 -7.09 15.86
C ASN A 293 22.18 -6.18 16.04
N GLN A 294 22.22 -5.46 17.18
CA GLN A 294 23.38 -4.68 17.54
C GLN A 294 24.59 -5.59 17.66
N LYS A 295 25.69 -5.18 17.00
CA LYS A 295 26.95 -5.92 17.10
C LYS A 295 27.58 -5.76 18.49
N ALA A 296 28.27 -6.80 18.95
CA ALA A 296 29.06 -6.72 20.15
C ALA A 296 30.24 -5.74 19.99
N PRO A 297 30.66 -5.03 21.03
CA PRO A 297 31.82 -4.16 20.97
C PRO A 297 33.07 -4.89 20.44
N GLY A 298 33.79 -4.26 19.51
CA GLY A 298 34.95 -4.85 18.86
C GLY A 298 34.66 -5.56 17.56
N PHE A 299 33.37 -5.80 17.23
CA PHE A 299 32.92 -6.44 15.98
C PHE A 299 32.24 -5.46 15.01
N GLU A 300 32.28 -4.16 15.31
CA GLU A 300 31.61 -3.11 14.52
C GLU A 300 32.22 -2.95 13.11
N LYS A 301 33.49 -3.32 12.97
CA LYS A 301 34.23 -3.26 11.69
C LYS A 301 34.13 -4.53 10.88
N GLU A 302 33.41 -5.52 11.40
CA GLU A 302 33.34 -6.77 10.72
C GLU A 302 32.57 -6.72 9.42
N ASN A 303 32.99 -7.65 8.65
CA ASN A 303 32.68 -7.93 7.27
C ASN A 303 31.20 -7.74 6.99
N ILE A 304 30.93 -6.89 6.06
CA ILE A 304 29.61 -6.59 5.52
C ILE A 304 28.83 -7.87 5.16
N ASP A 305 29.52 -8.93 4.76
CA ASP A 305 28.89 -10.18 4.35
C ASP A 305 28.23 -10.96 5.51
N SER A 306 28.59 -10.65 6.76
CA SER A 306 28.01 -11.33 7.95
C SER A 306 26.52 -11.03 8.13
N TRP A 307 26.03 -9.87 7.72
CA TRP A 307 24.63 -9.49 7.90
C TRP A 307 23.68 -10.25 6.95
N ILE A 308 24.14 -10.71 5.77
CA ILE A 308 23.31 -11.52 4.86
C ILE A 308 22.84 -12.81 5.55
N GLY A 309 23.67 -13.36 6.42
CA GLY A 309 23.32 -14.56 7.18
C GLY A 309 22.53 -14.30 8.47
N VAL A 310 22.59 -13.09 9.03
CA VAL A 310 21.98 -12.79 10.34
C VAL A 310 20.94 -11.66 10.29
N GLY A 311 20.98 -10.83 9.25
CA GLY A 311 20.01 -9.76 9.04
C GLY A 311 18.74 -10.27 8.36
N ARG A 312 17.60 -9.70 8.76
CA ARG A 312 16.30 -9.97 8.14
C ARG A 312 16.00 -8.93 7.09
N ARG A 313 15.67 -9.38 5.86
CA ARG A 313 15.13 -8.47 4.85
C ARG A 313 13.82 -7.90 5.34
N SER A 314 13.74 -6.59 5.34
CA SER A 314 12.66 -5.79 5.88
C SER A 314 12.29 -4.69 4.89
N ILE A 315 11.22 -3.98 5.14
CA ILE A 315 10.79 -2.82 4.36
C ILE A 315 11.08 -1.57 5.17
N ALA A 316 11.68 -0.57 4.54
CA ALA A 316 12.02 0.70 5.16
C ALA A 316 11.40 1.87 4.39
N ARG A 317 11.14 2.96 5.11
CA ARG A 317 10.58 4.21 4.59
C ARG A 317 11.60 5.34 4.73
N SER A 318 11.64 6.18 3.71
CA SER A 318 12.41 7.41 3.69
C SER A 318 11.59 8.52 3.05
N THR A 319 11.90 9.78 3.34
CA THR A 319 11.16 10.93 2.79
C THR A 319 12.08 12.01 2.25
N SER A 320 11.52 12.82 1.34
CA SER A 320 12.18 13.99 0.77
C SER A 320 11.17 15.11 0.54
N LYS A 321 11.59 16.35 0.70
CA LYS A 321 10.75 17.53 0.39
C LYS A 321 10.91 18.04 -1.04
N ASP A 322 12.00 17.67 -1.72
CA ASP A 322 12.41 18.25 -2.99
C ASP A 322 12.74 17.22 -4.09
N PHE A 323 12.65 15.92 -3.78
CA PHE A 323 13.08 14.84 -4.66
C PHE A 323 14.56 14.95 -5.05
N ARG A 324 15.41 15.46 -4.16
CA ARG A 324 16.86 15.58 -4.38
C ARG A 324 17.67 14.86 -3.31
N HIS A 325 17.17 14.85 -2.09
CA HIS A 325 17.78 14.14 -0.98
C HIS A 325 16.69 13.47 -0.14
N PHE A 326 16.90 12.21 0.15
CA PHE A 326 16.03 11.41 1.00
C PHE A 326 16.73 11.11 2.33
N SER A 327 15.99 11.22 3.42
CA SER A 327 16.47 10.88 4.76
C SER A 327 16.94 9.43 4.83
N LYS A 328 17.73 9.09 5.86
CA LYS A 328 18.08 7.70 6.14
C LYS A 328 16.81 6.85 6.28
N PRO A 329 16.69 5.73 5.56
CA PRO A 329 15.52 4.87 5.66
C PRO A 329 15.35 4.25 7.06
N GLU A 330 14.11 4.26 7.56
CA GLU A 330 13.72 3.64 8.82
C GLU A 330 12.85 2.41 8.55
N ILE A 331 13.09 1.32 9.29
CA ILE A 331 12.32 0.07 9.13
C ILE A 331 10.90 0.28 9.61
N ILE A 332 9.94 0.03 8.72
CA ILE A 332 8.50 0.11 8.99
C ILE A 332 7.81 -1.26 9.00
N VAL A 333 8.41 -2.28 8.37
CA VAL A 333 7.89 -3.65 8.38
C VAL A 333 9.04 -4.63 8.47
N THR A 334 8.91 -5.61 9.36
CA THR A 334 9.83 -6.74 9.47
C THR A 334 9.07 -8.01 9.79
N THR A 335 9.75 -9.17 9.71
CA THR A 335 9.17 -10.47 10.07
C THR A 335 8.66 -10.45 11.51
N GLY A 336 7.36 -10.55 11.67
CA GLY A 336 6.67 -10.56 12.96
C GLY A 336 6.64 -11.95 13.61
N ALA A 337 6.19 -12.00 14.87
CA ALA A 337 6.07 -13.25 15.62
C ALA A 337 4.97 -14.19 15.07
N ASP A 338 4.09 -13.66 14.21
CA ASP A 338 3.04 -14.39 13.51
C ASP A 338 3.52 -15.04 12.18
N MET A 339 4.80 -14.90 11.87
CA MET A 339 5.44 -15.43 10.66
C MET A 339 6.51 -16.47 11.04
N ALA A 340 6.80 -17.38 10.12
CA ALA A 340 7.96 -18.25 10.28
C ALA A 340 9.27 -17.42 10.29
N PRO A 341 10.27 -17.78 11.10
CA PRO A 341 11.52 -17.00 11.19
C PRO A 341 12.33 -16.98 9.90
N SER A 342 12.06 -17.90 8.99
CA SER A 342 12.65 -18.03 7.65
C SER A 342 11.90 -17.26 6.56
N HIS A 343 10.76 -16.62 6.88
CA HIS A 343 10.01 -15.79 5.96
C HIS A 343 10.51 -14.35 6.00
N LEU A 344 10.89 -13.81 4.85
CA LEU A 344 11.51 -12.49 4.71
C LEU A 344 10.74 -11.62 3.72
N PHE A 345 10.58 -10.34 4.02
CA PHE A 345 10.03 -9.37 3.08
C PHE A 345 11.05 -9.07 1.98
N TYR A 346 10.82 -9.59 0.78
CA TYR A 346 11.77 -9.40 -0.33
C TYR A 346 11.47 -8.15 -1.14
N THR A 347 10.21 -7.94 -1.53
CA THR A 347 9.71 -6.73 -2.19
C THR A 347 8.71 -6.00 -1.31
N ASN A 348 8.26 -4.83 -1.72
CA ASN A 348 7.23 -4.08 -0.99
C ASN A 348 5.97 -3.83 -1.83
N CYS A 349 6.10 -3.52 -3.11
CA CYS A 349 5.01 -3.15 -4.01
C CYS A 349 3.98 -2.20 -3.37
N ALA A 350 4.48 -1.11 -2.74
CA ALA A 350 3.65 -0.14 -2.06
C ALA A 350 2.80 0.65 -3.07
N THR A 351 1.53 0.83 -2.77
CA THR A 351 0.57 1.57 -3.60
C THR A 351 -0.59 2.05 -2.73
N THR A 352 -1.53 2.77 -3.33
CA THR A 352 -2.82 3.10 -2.72
C THR A 352 -3.95 2.37 -3.44
N LEU A 353 -5.13 2.34 -2.84
CA LEU A 353 -6.32 1.92 -3.59
C LEU A 353 -6.59 2.92 -4.72
N PRO A 354 -7.05 2.47 -5.88
CA PRO A 354 -7.34 3.36 -7.01
C PRO A 354 -8.33 4.45 -6.65
N ASN A 355 -7.92 5.72 -6.86
CA ASN A 355 -8.69 6.92 -6.55
C ASN A 355 -9.02 7.14 -5.05
N ILE A 356 -8.29 6.47 -4.14
CA ILE A 356 -8.47 6.58 -2.69
C ILE A 356 -7.09 6.73 -2.04
N PRO A 357 -6.56 7.95 -2.02
CA PRO A 357 -5.16 8.21 -1.66
C PRO A 357 -4.82 8.04 -0.17
N ASP A 358 -5.81 7.86 0.69
CA ASP A 358 -5.68 7.62 2.13
C ASP A 358 -5.82 6.14 2.53
N ASN A 359 -5.90 5.23 1.57
CA ASN A 359 -5.87 3.79 1.81
C ASN A 359 -4.59 3.20 1.23
N TYR A 360 -3.57 3.07 2.08
CA TYR A 360 -2.27 2.54 1.70
C TYR A 360 -2.26 1.02 1.79
N VAL A 361 -1.71 0.38 0.77
CA VAL A 361 -1.52 -1.07 0.72
C VAL A 361 -0.14 -1.40 0.19
N MET A 362 0.39 -2.54 0.59
CA MET A 362 1.58 -3.15 0.01
C MET A 362 1.25 -4.58 -0.42
N LEU A 363 1.83 -4.98 -1.54
CA LEU A 363 1.74 -6.35 -2.04
C LEU A 363 3.15 -6.99 -2.08
N PRO A 364 3.79 -7.21 -0.91
CA PRO A 364 5.13 -7.75 -0.86
C PRO A 364 5.18 -9.21 -1.28
N TRP A 365 6.23 -9.59 -1.99
CA TRP A 365 6.64 -10.96 -2.06
C TRP A 365 7.32 -11.35 -0.75
N ILE A 366 6.78 -12.34 -0.07
CA ILE A 366 7.41 -12.94 1.09
C ILE A 366 8.23 -14.14 0.58
N TRP A 367 9.54 -14.02 0.72
CA TRP A 367 10.47 -15.07 0.36
C TRP A 367 10.59 -16.07 1.51
N GLU A 368 10.27 -17.31 1.22
CA GLU A 368 10.35 -18.45 2.12
C GLU A 368 11.68 -19.17 1.88
N LEU A 369 12.59 -19.14 2.85
CA LEU A 369 13.93 -19.72 2.68
C LEU A 369 13.90 -21.24 2.52
N GLU A 370 12.89 -21.92 3.06
CA GLU A 370 12.71 -23.36 2.98
C GLU A 370 12.46 -23.85 1.56
N SER A 371 11.69 -23.12 0.80
CA SER A 371 11.31 -23.43 -0.58
C SER A 371 12.14 -22.67 -1.62
N ASP A 372 12.89 -21.66 -1.18
CA ASP A 372 13.52 -20.63 -2.03
C ASP A 372 12.49 -19.94 -2.96
N GLY A 373 11.24 -19.99 -2.59
CA GLY A 373 10.08 -19.50 -3.34
C GLY A 373 9.26 -18.49 -2.55
N GLY A 374 7.99 -18.44 -2.86
CA GLY A 374 7.03 -17.67 -2.10
C GLY A 374 6.03 -16.89 -2.96
N ALA A 375 4.95 -16.48 -2.31
CA ALA A 375 3.80 -15.82 -2.89
C ALA A 375 3.73 -14.34 -2.50
N THR A 376 2.83 -13.60 -3.14
CA THR A 376 2.57 -12.20 -2.79
C THR A 376 1.46 -12.11 -1.75
N TRP A 377 1.75 -11.38 -0.67
CA TRP A 377 0.85 -11.14 0.45
C TRP A 377 0.29 -9.71 0.42
N LEU A 378 -0.58 -9.40 1.37
CA LEU A 378 -1.17 -8.06 1.50
C LEU A 378 -0.89 -7.48 2.88
N LEU A 379 -0.38 -6.25 2.88
CA LEU A 379 -0.33 -5.39 4.05
C LEU A 379 -1.21 -4.16 3.81
N SER A 380 -1.70 -3.59 4.88
CA SER A 380 -2.45 -2.33 4.85
C SER A 380 -1.96 -1.38 5.93
N SER A 381 -2.17 -0.10 5.69
CA SER A 381 -1.88 0.98 6.64
C SER A 381 -2.94 2.07 6.54
N PRO A 382 -3.39 2.65 7.66
CA PRO A 382 -4.28 3.79 7.68
C PRO A 382 -3.56 5.13 7.41
N ASP A 383 -2.24 5.16 7.56
CA ASP A 383 -1.44 6.39 7.55
C ASP A 383 -0.15 6.31 6.72
N GLY A 384 0.20 5.13 6.19
CA GLY A 384 1.43 4.90 5.46
C GLY A 384 2.68 4.68 6.33
N ASP A 385 2.54 4.75 7.66
CA ASP A 385 3.64 4.58 8.61
C ASP A 385 3.51 3.27 9.41
N VAL A 386 2.31 2.98 9.91
CA VAL A 386 2.04 1.76 10.70
C VAL A 386 1.38 0.71 9.80
N TRP A 387 2.07 -0.38 9.61
CA TRP A 387 1.65 -1.44 8.68
C TRP A 387 1.29 -2.73 9.39
N SER A 388 0.25 -3.37 8.91
CA SER A 388 -0.21 -4.67 9.41
C SER A 388 -0.45 -5.63 8.26
N ARG A 389 -0.11 -6.90 8.45
CA ARG A 389 -0.47 -7.96 7.51
C ARG A 389 -1.97 -8.23 7.60
N VAL A 390 -2.66 -8.19 6.46
CA VAL A 390 -4.08 -8.54 6.39
C VAL A 390 -4.22 -10.07 6.44
N PRO A 391 -5.02 -10.63 7.37
CA PRO A 391 -5.26 -12.08 7.42
C PRO A 391 -5.92 -12.61 6.15
N GLY A 392 -5.79 -13.91 5.86
CA GLY A 392 -6.47 -14.56 4.73
C GLY A 392 -5.54 -15.32 3.79
N GLY A 393 -4.23 -15.28 4.05
CA GLY A 393 -3.23 -15.94 3.20
C GLY A 393 -2.65 -15.01 2.12
N PRO A 394 -1.85 -15.55 1.20
CA PRO A 394 -1.35 -14.78 0.06
C PRO A 394 -2.50 -14.35 -0.85
N VAL A 395 -2.35 -13.17 -1.45
CA VAL A 395 -3.35 -12.60 -2.37
C VAL A 395 -3.07 -12.93 -3.83
N VAL A 396 -1.81 -13.24 -4.16
CA VAL A 396 -1.44 -13.84 -5.45
C VAL A 396 -0.62 -15.09 -5.14
N GLU A 397 -1.26 -16.23 -5.28
CA GLU A 397 -0.68 -17.54 -4.92
C GLU A 397 0.23 -18.09 -6.01
N LEU A 398 1.08 -19.05 -5.61
CA LEU A 398 1.84 -19.87 -6.54
C LEU A 398 0.92 -20.74 -7.39
N GLY A 399 1.35 -21.02 -8.60
CA GLY A 399 0.79 -22.13 -9.39
C GLY A 399 1.28 -23.49 -8.91
N ALA A 400 0.82 -24.55 -9.57
CA ALA A 400 1.32 -25.89 -9.31
C ALA A 400 2.81 -26.00 -9.62
N VAL A 401 3.49 -26.93 -8.97
CA VAL A 401 4.92 -27.22 -9.26
C VAL A 401 5.08 -27.55 -10.74
N GLY A 402 6.00 -26.86 -11.40
CA GLY A 402 6.22 -26.96 -12.84
C GLY A 402 5.34 -26.07 -13.71
N ALA A 403 4.36 -25.36 -13.14
CA ALA A 403 3.66 -24.31 -13.86
C ALA A 403 4.56 -23.07 -14.05
N PRO A 404 4.28 -22.18 -15.01
CA PRO A 404 5.05 -20.97 -15.26
C PRO A 404 5.23 -20.06 -14.02
N ASP A 405 4.36 -20.18 -13.04
CA ASP A 405 4.30 -19.42 -11.80
C ASP A 405 4.44 -20.27 -10.53
N GLY A 406 5.00 -21.48 -10.68
CA GLY A 406 5.12 -22.46 -9.59
C GLY A 406 6.31 -22.25 -8.65
N GLY A 407 7.28 -21.39 -8.99
CA GLY A 407 8.46 -21.13 -8.17
C GLY A 407 8.33 -19.88 -7.29
N TYR A 408 7.96 -18.75 -7.86
CA TYR A 408 7.65 -17.52 -7.13
C TYR A 408 6.80 -16.55 -7.95
N VAL A 409 6.04 -15.70 -7.27
CA VAL A 409 5.18 -14.66 -7.86
C VAL A 409 5.42 -13.33 -7.16
N VAL A 410 5.78 -12.30 -7.93
CA VAL A 410 6.11 -10.96 -7.44
C VAL A 410 5.25 -9.91 -8.12
N CYS A 411 4.50 -9.13 -7.35
CA CYS A 411 3.77 -7.98 -7.87
C CYS A 411 4.68 -6.76 -8.09
N SER A 412 4.31 -5.94 -9.06
CA SER A 412 5.01 -4.68 -9.39
C SER A 412 4.07 -3.64 -9.97
N GLY A 413 4.51 -2.38 -9.95
CA GLY A 413 3.70 -1.25 -10.40
C GLY A 413 2.64 -0.83 -9.38
N ASN A 414 1.58 -0.20 -9.86
CA ASN A 414 0.49 0.32 -9.05
C ASN A 414 -0.77 -0.54 -9.20
N LEU A 415 -1.59 -0.58 -8.15
CA LEU A 415 -2.95 -1.10 -8.24
C LEU A 415 -3.81 -0.07 -8.99
N LEU A 416 -4.47 -0.49 -10.04
CA LEU A 416 -5.22 0.36 -10.96
C LEU A 416 -6.64 -0.13 -11.16
N ASP A 417 -7.54 0.78 -11.57
CA ASP A 417 -8.79 0.37 -12.21
C ASP A 417 -8.45 -0.40 -13.49
N TYR A 418 -8.99 -1.59 -13.65
CA TYR A 418 -8.71 -2.50 -14.76
C TYR A 418 -10.02 -3.00 -15.38
N ALA A 419 -10.17 -2.88 -16.70
CA ALA A 419 -11.34 -3.38 -17.42
C ALA A 419 -12.71 -2.95 -16.82
N GLY A 420 -12.78 -1.75 -16.26
CA GLY A 420 -14.00 -1.08 -15.78
C GLY A 420 -14.54 -1.56 -14.42
N ASP A 421 -14.67 -2.85 -14.21
CA ASP A 421 -15.25 -3.46 -13.01
C ASP A 421 -14.27 -4.25 -12.14
N LYS A 422 -12.97 -4.19 -12.47
CA LYS A 422 -11.89 -4.85 -11.73
C LYS A 422 -10.84 -3.86 -11.25
N TRP A 423 -10.13 -4.23 -10.21
CA TRP A 423 -8.80 -3.72 -9.89
C TRP A 423 -7.77 -4.70 -10.39
N GLY A 424 -6.63 -4.20 -10.83
CA GLY A 424 -5.54 -5.02 -11.34
C GLY A 424 -4.18 -4.50 -10.94
N ILE A 425 -3.23 -5.42 -10.74
CA ILE A 425 -1.82 -5.12 -10.53
C ILE A 425 -0.96 -6.07 -11.34
N ASN A 426 0.14 -5.58 -11.89
CA ASN A 426 1.05 -6.44 -12.64
C ASN A 426 1.78 -7.42 -11.72
N TYR A 427 2.05 -8.62 -12.20
CA TYR A 427 2.92 -9.59 -11.55
C TYR A 427 3.88 -10.22 -12.55
N GLY A 428 5.06 -10.59 -12.06
CA GLY A 428 6.01 -11.46 -12.74
C GLY A 428 6.16 -12.76 -11.95
N ALA A 429 6.32 -13.87 -12.65
CA ALA A 429 6.45 -15.17 -12.01
C ALA A 429 7.45 -16.06 -12.74
N GLN A 430 8.00 -17.04 -12.04
CA GLN A 430 8.95 -18.01 -12.56
C GLN A 430 8.56 -19.43 -12.16
N PRO A 431 8.86 -20.44 -13.01
CA PRO A 431 8.57 -21.83 -12.71
C PRO A 431 9.56 -22.46 -11.71
N ILE A 432 10.68 -21.79 -11.45
CA ILE A 432 11.77 -22.30 -10.62
C ILE A 432 12.00 -21.40 -9.41
N PRO A 433 12.54 -21.94 -8.32
CA PRO A 433 12.93 -21.16 -7.15
C PRO A 433 13.92 -20.04 -7.48
N HIS A 434 13.94 -19.00 -6.64
CA HIS A 434 14.64 -17.75 -6.88
C HIS A 434 16.16 -17.89 -7.03
N LYS A 435 16.79 -18.72 -6.17
CA LYS A 435 18.23 -18.96 -6.17
C LYS A 435 18.62 -20.32 -6.73
N TYR A 436 17.76 -20.91 -7.53
CA TYR A 436 18.02 -22.22 -8.10
C TYR A 436 19.48 -22.38 -8.60
N PRO A 437 20.13 -23.53 -8.30
CA PRO A 437 21.56 -23.69 -8.43
C PRO A 437 22.16 -23.22 -9.73
N GLY A 438 23.17 -22.38 -9.56
CA GLY A 438 24.03 -21.94 -10.63
C GLY A 438 23.53 -20.79 -11.45
N ARG A 439 22.31 -20.21 -11.21
CA ARG A 439 21.76 -19.15 -12.09
C ARG A 439 22.13 -19.33 -13.57
N ALA A 440 22.81 -20.46 -13.88
CA ALA A 440 23.20 -20.83 -15.20
C ALA A 440 21.97 -21.26 -15.95
N PHE A 441 21.52 -20.46 -16.87
CA PHE A 441 20.37 -20.67 -17.74
C PHE A 441 20.29 -22.12 -18.26
N ASP A 442 21.44 -22.73 -18.54
CA ASP A 442 21.50 -24.09 -19.07
C ASP A 442 21.16 -25.17 -18.05
N LYS A 443 21.44 -24.97 -16.77
CA LYS A 443 21.08 -25.91 -15.71
C LYS A 443 19.61 -25.78 -15.31
N ARG A 444 19.00 -24.61 -15.48
CA ARG A 444 17.56 -24.38 -15.23
C ARG A 444 16.67 -25.12 -16.23
N LYS A 445 17.12 -25.26 -17.46
CA LYS A 445 16.39 -25.99 -18.52
C LYS A 445 16.13 -27.45 -18.19
N GLY A 446 16.93 -28.04 -17.30
CA GLY A 446 16.77 -29.44 -16.88
C GLY A 446 15.67 -29.67 -15.86
N LEU A 447 15.25 -28.63 -15.10
CA LEU A 447 14.24 -28.82 -14.06
C LEU A 447 12.81 -28.86 -14.63
N PHE A 448 12.48 -27.92 -15.51
CA PHE A 448 11.19 -27.85 -16.21
C PHE A 448 11.44 -27.48 -17.69
N PRO A 449 11.81 -28.47 -18.54
CA PRO A 449 12.16 -28.20 -19.94
C PRO A 449 11.01 -27.52 -20.68
N GLY A 450 11.30 -26.38 -21.34
CA GLY A 450 10.34 -25.64 -22.15
C GLY A 450 9.37 -24.74 -21.36
N VAL A 451 9.37 -24.78 -20.03
CA VAL A 451 8.53 -23.89 -19.22
C VAL A 451 9.30 -22.58 -18.96
N GLN A 452 8.68 -21.47 -19.34
CA GLN A 452 9.20 -20.14 -19.10
C GLN A 452 8.37 -19.43 -18.03
N GLY A 453 8.97 -18.41 -17.40
CA GLY A 453 8.24 -17.52 -16.53
C GLY A 453 7.16 -16.75 -17.29
N VAL A 454 6.20 -16.23 -16.56
CA VAL A 454 5.05 -15.49 -17.10
C VAL A 454 4.95 -14.11 -16.45
N GLY A 455 4.60 -13.10 -17.24
CA GLY A 455 4.06 -11.85 -16.77
C GLY A 455 2.54 -11.87 -16.88
N GLY A 456 1.87 -11.17 -15.97
CA GLY A 456 0.42 -11.12 -15.96
C GLY A 456 -0.14 -9.96 -15.14
N ILE A 457 -1.46 -9.95 -15.04
CA ILE A 457 -2.21 -9.05 -14.18
C ILE A 457 -2.98 -9.89 -13.17
N ALA A 458 -2.75 -9.62 -11.89
CA ALA A 458 -3.54 -10.16 -10.81
C ALA A 458 -4.75 -9.24 -10.62
N THR A 459 -5.96 -9.79 -10.69
CA THR A 459 -7.19 -8.99 -10.71
C THR A 459 -8.15 -9.39 -9.60
N TRP A 460 -8.90 -8.41 -9.11
CA TRP A 460 -10.03 -8.56 -8.19
C TRP A 460 -11.24 -7.82 -8.76
N PRO A 461 -12.47 -8.26 -8.50
CA PRO A 461 -13.63 -7.40 -8.71
C PRO A 461 -13.42 -6.07 -7.98
N LYS A 462 -13.82 -4.96 -8.57
CA LYS A 462 -13.57 -3.61 -8.05
C LYS A 462 -13.96 -3.48 -6.57
N GLY A 463 -13.02 -3.01 -5.74
CA GLY A 463 -13.21 -2.85 -4.31
C GLY A 463 -13.09 -4.14 -3.47
N ARG A 464 -12.80 -5.31 -4.05
CA ARG A 464 -12.82 -6.59 -3.33
C ARG A 464 -11.43 -7.13 -2.97
N LEU A 465 -10.52 -6.26 -2.60
CA LEU A 465 -9.19 -6.67 -2.12
C LEU A 465 -9.23 -7.26 -0.72
N VAL A 466 -10.06 -6.71 0.16
CA VAL A 466 -10.27 -7.16 1.54
C VAL A 466 -11.77 -7.17 1.86
N ALA A 467 -12.20 -8.16 2.62
CA ALA A 467 -13.57 -8.25 3.12
C ALA A 467 -13.63 -8.11 4.65
N LEU A 468 -14.66 -7.45 5.17
CA LEU A 468 -15.21 -7.76 6.48
C LEU A 468 -16.06 -9.01 6.31
N GLN A 469 -15.56 -10.14 6.77
CA GLN A 469 -16.21 -11.45 6.63
C GLN A 469 -16.89 -11.86 7.92
N CYS A 470 -18.14 -12.30 7.77
CA CYS A 470 -18.94 -12.91 8.81
C CYS A 470 -19.37 -14.32 8.38
N ASP A 471 -18.97 -15.34 9.12
CA ASP A 471 -19.28 -16.74 8.75
C ASP A 471 -20.64 -17.21 9.27
N GLU A 472 -21.07 -16.72 10.43
CA GLU A 472 -22.38 -17.03 11.02
C GLU A 472 -23.17 -15.75 11.22
N GLU A 473 -23.01 -15.08 12.37
CA GLU A 473 -23.64 -13.82 12.71
C GLU A 473 -22.59 -12.84 13.22
N GLY A 474 -22.71 -11.59 12.84
CA GLY A 474 -21.81 -10.54 13.23
C GLY A 474 -22.45 -9.17 13.21
N GLU A 475 -21.85 -8.27 13.95
CA GLU A 475 -22.28 -6.87 14.02
C GLU A 475 -21.08 -5.95 14.22
N PHE A 476 -21.18 -4.76 13.70
CA PHE A 476 -20.24 -3.68 13.95
C PHE A 476 -20.88 -2.32 13.64
N ALA A 477 -20.24 -1.26 14.09
CA ALA A 477 -20.56 0.10 13.69
C ALA A 477 -19.32 0.76 13.09
N THR A 478 -19.52 1.69 12.15
CA THR A 478 -18.43 2.55 11.66
C THR A 478 -18.08 3.59 12.72
N VAL A 479 -16.89 4.17 12.64
CA VAL A 479 -16.64 5.48 13.24
C VAL A 479 -17.63 6.50 12.65
N ALA A 480 -17.84 7.62 13.33
CA ALA A 480 -18.66 8.68 12.76
C ALA A 480 -17.99 9.24 11.49
N VAL A 481 -18.75 9.37 10.42
CA VAL A 481 -18.26 9.89 9.14
C VAL A 481 -19.14 11.04 8.66
N VAL A 482 -18.53 12.01 8.01
CA VAL A 482 -19.25 13.05 7.26
C VAL A 482 -19.66 12.46 5.92
N PRO A 483 -20.97 12.19 5.68
CA PRO A 483 -21.39 11.53 4.46
C PRO A 483 -21.20 12.43 3.24
N ARG A 484 -20.83 11.83 2.11
CA ARG A 484 -20.66 12.51 0.83
C ARG A 484 -21.83 12.26 -0.13
N GLY A 485 -23.02 12.05 0.41
CA GLY A 485 -24.23 11.80 -0.36
C GLY A 485 -25.40 11.47 0.55
N GLU A 486 -26.60 11.50 0.01
CA GLU A 486 -27.84 11.26 0.72
C GLU A 486 -28.23 9.77 0.79
N ARG A 487 -27.49 8.93 0.07
CA ARG A 487 -27.75 7.50 -0.10
C ARG A 487 -26.47 6.70 0.04
N ILE A 488 -26.63 5.43 0.35
CA ILE A 488 -25.51 4.48 0.34
C ILE A 488 -25.86 3.22 -0.44
N ARG A 489 -24.85 2.64 -1.05
CA ARG A 489 -24.85 1.29 -1.59
C ARG A 489 -23.63 0.54 -1.10
N ILE A 490 -23.71 -0.77 -1.05
CA ILE A 490 -22.62 -1.60 -0.54
C ILE A 490 -22.10 -2.55 -1.60
N ASN A 491 -20.81 -2.79 -1.54
CA ASN A 491 -20.15 -3.87 -2.25
C ASN A 491 -20.12 -5.07 -1.33
N ALA A 492 -20.88 -6.11 -1.65
CA ALA A 492 -21.04 -7.26 -0.77
C ALA A 492 -21.31 -8.56 -1.53
N SER A 493 -21.00 -9.68 -0.87
CA SER A 493 -21.36 -11.03 -1.30
C SER A 493 -22.02 -11.75 -0.13
N VAL A 494 -23.28 -12.11 -0.27
CA VAL A 494 -24.11 -12.70 0.78
C VAL A 494 -24.58 -14.08 0.35
N LYS A 495 -24.35 -15.09 1.19
CA LYS A 495 -24.81 -16.47 0.92
C LYS A 495 -26.34 -16.54 0.90
N PRO A 496 -26.96 -17.55 0.27
CA PRO A 496 -28.41 -17.64 0.13
C PRO A 496 -29.19 -17.60 1.46
N SER A 497 -28.62 -18.11 2.55
CA SER A 497 -29.21 -18.08 3.91
C SER A 497 -28.80 -16.86 4.74
N GLY A 498 -27.96 -15.98 4.16
CA GLY A 498 -27.42 -14.80 4.81
C GLY A 498 -28.24 -13.53 4.60
N TYR A 499 -27.76 -12.47 5.18
CA TYR A 499 -28.26 -11.11 4.96
C TYR A 499 -27.25 -10.07 5.47
N ILE A 500 -27.42 -8.84 4.99
CA ILE A 500 -26.87 -7.64 5.62
C ILE A 500 -28.05 -6.70 5.90
N LYS A 501 -28.08 -6.11 7.10
CA LYS A 501 -28.97 -5.04 7.51
C LYS A 501 -28.19 -3.86 8.03
N THR A 502 -28.67 -2.65 7.79
CA THR A 502 -28.01 -1.41 8.18
C THR A 502 -28.91 -0.52 9.01
N GLN A 503 -28.38 0.08 10.05
CA GLN A 503 -29.02 1.11 10.87
C GLN A 503 -28.19 2.38 10.79
N VAL A 504 -28.85 3.54 10.72
CA VAL A 504 -28.16 4.85 10.72
C VAL A 504 -28.39 5.53 12.06
N ARG A 505 -27.31 6.03 12.64
CA ARG A 505 -27.32 6.80 13.87
C ARG A 505 -26.74 8.17 13.65
N THR A 506 -27.21 9.12 14.46
CA THR A 506 -26.57 10.43 14.59
C THR A 506 -25.19 10.30 15.20
N PHE A 507 -24.38 11.35 15.11
CA PHE A 507 -23.08 11.44 15.78
C PHE A 507 -23.16 11.20 17.30
N GLY A 508 -24.23 11.66 17.96
CA GLY A 508 -24.49 11.39 19.37
C GLY A 508 -25.02 9.98 19.71
N GLY A 509 -25.06 9.07 18.72
CA GLY A 509 -25.44 7.66 18.91
C GLY A 509 -26.95 7.39 18.82
N GLY A 510 -27.81 8.40 18.78
CA GLY A 510 -29.26 8.24 18.62
C GLY A 510 -29.62 7.69 17.24
N VAL A 511 -30.54 6.73 17.16
CA VAL A 511 -31.00 6.17 15.89
C VAL A 511 -31.82 7.20 15.13
N ILE A 512 -31.53 7.39 13.85
CA ILE A 512 -32.33 8.27 12.98
C ILE A 512 -33.68 7.62 12.73
N GLU A 513 -34.74 8.40 12.83
CA GLU A 513 -36.11 7.94 12.66
C GLU A 513 -36.28 7.23 11.32
N GLY A 514 -36.93 6.05 11.34
CA GLY A 514 -37.11 5.20 10.17
C GLY A 514 -35.83 4.50 9.65
N ARG A 515 -34.70 4.65 10.31
CA ARG A 515 -33.40 4.03 9.89
C ARG A 515 -32.92 2.98 10.90
N THR A 516 -33.86 2.24 11.47
CA THR A 516 -33.60 1.14 12.42
C THR A 516 -33.27 -0.17 11.72
N PHE A 517 -32.70 -1.13 12.43
CA PHE A 517 -32.53 -2.50 11.93
C PHE A 517 -33.84 -3.20 11.57
N ASP A 518 -34.93 -2.86 12.23
CA ASP A 518 -36.25 -3.47 11.97
C ASP A 518 -36.83 -2.93 10.65
N ALA A 519 -36.67 -1.65 10.39
CA ALA A 519 -37.06 -1.01 9.12
C ALA A 519 -36.15 -1.40 7.95
N ALA A 520 -34.90 -1.83 8.23
CA ALA A 520 -33.94 -2.14 7.19
C ALA A 520 -34.36 -3.34 6.35
N ASP A 521 -34.39 -3.14 5.04
CA ASP A 521 -34.57 -4.22 4.08
C ASP A 521 -33.36 -5.16 4.11
N ARG A 522 -33.59 -6.46 3.91
CA ARG A 522 -32.51 -7.44 3.86
C ARG A 522 -31.78 -7.33 2.53
N ILE A 523 -30.47 -7.06 2.59
CA ILE A 523 -29.60 -7.12 1.43
C ILE A 523 -29.12 -8.56 1.27
N ILE A 524 -29.30 -9.13 0.09
CA ILE A 524 -28.94 -10.50 -0.27
C ILE A 524 -28.25 -10.51 -1.64
N GLY A 525 -27.59 -11.63 -1.97
CA GLY A 525 -26.94 -11.83 -3.27
C GLY A 525 -25.52 -11.30 -3.34
N ASP A 526 -25.02 -11.13 -4.56
CA ASP A 526 -23.67 -10.68 -4.86
C ASP A 526 -23.74 -9.46 -5.77
N GLY A 527 -23.06 -8.39 -5.40
CA GLY A 527 -23.04 -7.18 -6.23
C GLY A 527 -22.02 -6.14 -5.75
N LEU A 528 -21.52 -5.37 -6.70
CA LEU A 528 -20.59 -4.26 -6.42
C LEU A 528 -21.32 -3.02 -5.87
N GLN A 529 -22.64 -2.91 -6.08
CA GLN A 529 -23.42 -1.71 -5.80
C GLN A 529 -24.83 -2.08 -5.35
N LEU A 530 -24.95 -2.88 -4.29
CA LEU A 530 -26.24 -3.27 -3.73
C LEU A 530 -26.85 -2.09 -2.95
N PRO A 531 -28.09 -1.65 -3.27
CA PRO A 531 -28.71 -0.53 -2.59
C PRO A 531 -29.03 -0.88 -1.13
N VAL A 532 -28.95 0.11 -0.26
CA VAL A 532 -29.35 0.02 1.14
C VAL A 532 -30.66 0.79 1.30
N THR A 533 -31.71 0.12 1.79
CA THR A 533 -33.03 0.70 1.93
C THR A 533 -33.67 0.37 3.27
N TRP A 534 -34.65 1.19 3.67
CA TRP A 534 -35.46 1.02 4.88
C TRP A 534 -36.93 1.19 4.49
N ASN A 535 -37.68 0.09 4.49
CA ASN A 535 -39.05 0.05 3.97
C ASN A 535 -39.16 0.68 2.57
N ALA A 536 -38.23 0.31 1.68
CA ALA A 536 -38.05 0.82 0.33
C ALA A 536 -37.61 2.30 0.19
N ASP A 537 -37.35 3.02 1.29
CA ASP A 537 -36.75 4.37 1.26
C ASP A 537 -35.22 4.24 1.31
N ASP A 538 -34.51 4.88 0.39
CA ASP A 538 -33.05 4.77 0.20
C ASP A 538 -32.25 5.93 0.81
N LYS A 539 -32.89 6.92 1.44
CA LYS A 539 -32.22 8.09 2.00
C LYS A 539 -31.65 7.83 3.39
N LEU A 540 -30.53 8.41 3.72
CA LEU A 540 -29.93 8.36 5.06
C LEU A 540 -30.66 9.23 6.08
N ASN A 541 -31.31 10.31 5.64
CA ASN A 541 -31.98 11.31 6.46
C ASN A 541 -31.05 12.00 7.49
N HIS A 542 -29.79 12.22 7.12
CA HIS A 542 -28.77 12.77 8.01
C HIS A 542 -28.79 14.29 8.12
N ASN A 543 -29.51 15.00 7.23
CA ASN A 543 -29.61 16.46 7.21
C ASN A 543 -28.25 17.18 7.24
N GLY A 544 -27.25 16.66 6.53
CA GLY A 544 -25.90 17.21 6.50
C GLY A 544 -25.04 16.92 7.74
N ALA A 545 -25.57 16.23 8.75
CA ALA A 545 -24.83 15.89 9.96
C ALA A 545 -24.01 14.58 9.79
N PRO A 546 -22.92 14.42 10.56
CA PRO A 546 -22.17 13.16 10.59
C PRO A 546 -23.03 11.98 11.04
N VAL A 547 -22.78 10.81 10.48
CA VAL A 547 -23.51 9.57 10.79
C VAL A 547 -22.60 8.44 11.22
N ILE A 548 -23.16 7.53 11.98
CA ILE A 548 -22.60 6.22 12.30
C ILE A 548 -23.47 5.18 11.58
N LEU A 549 -22.83 4.33 10.76
CA LEU A 549 -23.51 3.22 10.10
C LEU A 549 -23.29 1.95 10.90
N ALA A 550 -24.35 1.36 11.43
CA ALA A 550 -24.27 0.09 12.13
C ALA A 550 -24.77 -1.04 11.23
N PHE A 551 -24.09 -2.17 11.25
CA PHE A 551 -24.35 -3.31 10.40
C PHE A 551 -24.62 -4.57 11.22
N LYS A 552 -25.60 -5.36 10.79
CA LYS A 552 -25.77 -6.76 11.18
C LYS A 552 -25.58 -7.63 9.95
N LEU A 553 -24.72 -8.63 10.08
CA LEU A 553 -24.36 -9.52 9.00
C LEU A 553 -24.63 -10.97 9.39
N ARG A 554 -25.06 -11.75 8.42
CA ARG A 554 -25.14 -13.20 8.54
C ARG A 554 -24.61 -13.83 7.26
N GLN A 555 -23.61 -14.71 7.38
CA GLN A 555 -23.01 -15.44 6.26
C GLN A 555 -22.70 -14.55 5.04
N ALA A 556 -21.96 -13.47 5.29
CA ALA A 556 -21.73 -12.39 4.33
C ALA A 556 -20.29 -11.89 4.33
N LYS A 557 -19.90 -11.32 3.21
CA LYS A 557 -18.71 -10.50 3.03
C LYS A 557 -19.14 -9.09 2.65
N LEU A 558 -18.69 -8.11 3.40
CA LEU A 558 -18.84 -6.69 3.08
C LEU A 558 -17.48 -6.14 2.69
N PHE A 559 -17.35 -5.59 1.49
CA PHE A 559 -16.10 -5.09 0.95
C PHE A 559 -15.97 -3.57 1.07
N GLY A 560 -17.07 -2.85 0.89
CA GLY A 560 -17.09 -1.40 0.99
C GLY A 560 -18.47 -0.79 0.99
N ILE A 561 -18.49 0.51 1.26
CA ILE A 561 -19.67 1.38 1.28
C ILE A 561 -19.40 2.52 0.31
N GLU A 562 -20.37 2.87 -0.51
CA GLU A 562 -20.31 4.04 -1.39
C GLU A 562 -21.45 4.99 -1.02
N PHE A 563 -21.11 6.27 -0.84
CA PHE A 563 -22.07 7.38 -0.68
C PHE A 563 -22.37 8.01 -2.03
N TYR A 564 -23.65 8.28 -2.34
CA TYR A 564 -24.02 8.90 -3.62
C TYR A 564 -25.27 9.78 -3.51
#